data_d1f7b73b209824a96fd2ec9b13c60528
#
_entry.id   d1f7b73b209824a96fd2ec9b13c60528
#
_cell.length_a   1.000
_cell.length_b   1.000
_cell.length_c   1.000
_cell.angle_alpha   90.00
_cell.angle_beta   90.00
_cell.angle_gamma   90.00
#
_symmetry.space_group_name_H-M   'P 1'
#
loop_
_entity.id
_entity.type
_entity.pdbx_description
1 polymer ?
#
loop_
_entity_poly.entity_id
_entity_poly.type
_entity_poly.pdbx_seq_one_letter_code
_entity_poly.pdbx_strand_id
1 'polypeptide(L)'
;MSTPKLNADDDAIIAATRRWLERAVIGLNLCPFARAVQAKAQIRYAVTEASDEPALLEALIAEMHALMAADPARIDTTLLIHPRVLGDFADYNDFLSIADAALADQGLEGELQIASFHPHYRFAGTKANDVTNATNRSPYPILHLLREASVERAVAAFPDPDAIVQRNIETLERLGAKGYRRLLEP
;
A
#
# COMPACT_ATOMS: atom_id res chain seq x y z
N MET A 1 -20.21 14.76 -10.18
CA MET A 1 -18.77 14.51 -10.40
C MET A 1 -18.66 13.18 -11.12
N SER A 2 -18.22 13.19 -12.40
CA SER A 2 -18.09 11.96 -13.19
C SER A 2 -16.89 11.18 -12.69
N THR A 3 -17.11 9.93 -12.32
CA THR A 3 -16.02 8.97 -12.06
C THR A 3 -15.18 8.86 -13.35
N PRO A 4 -13.86 9.06 -13.33
CA PRO A 4 -13.04 8.86 -14.52
C PRO A 4 -13.26 7.43 -15.02
N LYS A 5 -13.45 7.25 -16.33
CA LYS A 5 -13.53 5.94 -16.95
C LYS A 5 -12.14 5.30 -16.85
N LEU A 6 -12.04 4.24 -16.07
CA LEU A 6 -10.87 3.37 -16.09
C LEU A 6 -10.65 2.81 -17.49
N ASN A 7 -9.40 2.77 -17.93
CA ASN A 7 -9.04 2.11 -19.18
C ASN A 7 -8.74 0.61 -18.92
N ALA A 8 -8.60 -0.19 -19.98
CA ALA A 8 -8.36 -1.63 -19.83
C ALA A 8 -7.05 -1.95 -19.09
N ASP A 9 -6.05 -1.06 -19.17
CA ASP A 9 -4.79 -1.20 -18.45
C ASP A 9 -4.99 -0.96 -16.94
N ASP A 10 -5.79 0.03 -16.55
CA ASP A 10 -6.09 0.32 -15.14
C ASP A 10 -6.84 -0.84 -14.50
N ASP A 11 -7.80 -1.45 -15.21
CA ASP A 11 -8.52 -2.63 -14.71
C ASP A 11 -7.57 -3.81 -14.45
N ALA A 12 -6.58 -4.03 -15.33
CA ALA A 12 -5.59 -5.07 -15.16
C ALA A 12 -4.65 -4.79 -13.96
N ILE A 13 -4.24 -3.52 -13.78
CA ILE A 13 -3.42 -3.07 -12.66
C ILE A 13 -4.17 -3.25 -11.34
N ILE A 14 -5.44 -2.83 -11.28
CA ILE A 14 -6.30 -3.01 -10.10
C ILE A 14 -6.50 -4.50 -9.80
N ALA A 15 -6.77 -5.33 -10.83
CA ALA A 15 -6.95 -6.77 -10.64
C ALA A 15 -5.69 -7.45 -10.10
N ALA A 16 -4.49 -7.08 -10.57
CA ALA A 16 -3.24 -7.59 -10.05
C ALA A 16 -3.00 -7.15 -8.60
N THR A 17 -3.30 -5.89 -8.27
CA THR A 17 -3.16 -5.35 -6.91
C THR A 17 -4.14 -6.02 -5.94
N ARG A 18 -5.40 -6.26 -6.35
CA ARG A 18 -6.38 -7.00 -5.55
C ARG A 18 -5.93 -8.43 -5.30
N ARG A 19 -5.43 -9.13 -6.33
CA ARG A 19 -4.90 -10.49 -6.18
C ARG A 19 -3.76 -10.55 -5.17
N TRP A 20 -2.82 -9.60 -5.24
CA TRP A 20 -1.74 -9.48 -4.27
C TRP A 20 -2.27 -9.25 -2.85
N LEU A 21 -3.19 -8.30 -2.69
CA LEU A 21 -3.81 -8.02 -1.39
C LEU A 21 -4.49 -9.27 -0.81
N GLU A 22 -5.30 -9.96 -1.61
CA GLU A 22 -6.08 -11.12 -1.16
C GLU A 22 -5.21 -12.35 -0.89
N ARG A 23 -4.29 -12.66 -1.80
CA ARG A 23 -3.49 -13.88 -1.69
C ARG A 23 -2.27 -13.74 -0.77
N ALA A 24 -1.56 -12.63 -0.85
CA ALA A 24 -0.37 -12.39 -0.04
C ALA A 24 -0.71 -11.69 1.27
N VAL A 25 -1.20 -10.45 1.24
CA VAL A 25 -1.37 -9.65 2.46
C VAL A 25 -2.38 -10.28 3.41
N ILE A 26 -3.56 -10.65 2.90
CA ILE A 26 -4.64 -11.26 3.69
C ILE A 26 -4.43 -12.77 3.85
N GLY A 27 -4.05 -13.45 2.76
CA GLY A 27 -3.89 -14.90 2.74
C GLY A 27 -2.79 -15.41 3.66
N LEU A 28 -1.66 -14.69 3.74
CA LEU A 28 -0.56 -14.99 4.66
C LEU A 28 -0.68 -14.25 6.00
N ASN A 29 -1.76 -13.45 6.17
CA ASN A 29 -1.97 -12.63 7.36
C ASN A 29 -0.80 -11.68 7.69
N LEU A 30 -0.19 -11.09 6.63
CA LEU A 30 0.91 -10.13 6.78
C LEU A 30 0.43 -8.81 7.41
N CYS A 31 -0.83 -8.43 7.16
CA CYS A 31 -1.50 -7.31 7.78
C CYS A 31 -2.85 -7.77 8.35
N PRO A 32 -2.98 -7.92 9.68
CA PRO A 32 -4.22 -8.40 10.29
C PRO A 32 -5.42 -7.46 10.07
N PHE A 33 -5.16 -6.20 9.75
CA PHE A 33 -6.18 -5.16 9.58
C PHE A 33 -6.79 -5.15 8.16
N ALA A 34 -6.04 -5.61 7.17
CA ALA A 34 -6.45 -5.57 5.76
C ALA A 34 -7.73 -6.36 5.48
N ARG A 35 -7.94 -7.48 6.18
CA ARG A 35 -9.12 -8.35 5.99
C ARG A 35 -10.43 -7.62 6.26
N ALA A 36 -10.49 -6.79 7.32
CA ALA A 36 -11.72 -6.12 7.72
C ALA A 36 -12.16 -5.06 6.70
N VAL A 37 -11.22 -4.23 6.23
CA VAL A 37 -11.50 -3.17 5.24
C VAL A 37 -11.80 -3.77 3.87
N GLN A 38 -11.13 -4.87 3.49
CA GLN A 38 -11.41 -5.59 2.24
C GLN A 38 -12.82 -6.22 2.26
N ALA A 39 -13.20 -6.88 3.35
CA ALA A 39 -14.52 -7.51 3.48
C ALA A 39 -15.68 -6.50 3.44
N LYS A 40 -15.43 -5.27 3.89
CA LYS A 40 -16.41 -4.18 3.87
C LYS A 40 -16.37 -3.35 2.57
N ALA A 41 -15.50 -3.72 1.60
CA ALA A 41 -15.27 -2.96 0.37
C ALA A 41 -14.91 -1.47 0.61
N GLN A 42 -14.12 -1.19 1.65
CA GLN A 42 -13.74 0.17 2.08
C GLN A 42 -12.38 0.61 1.52
N ILE A 43 -11.81 -0.14 0.57
CA ILE A 43 -10.53 0.17 -0.08
C ILE A 43 -10.78 0.86 -1.41
N ARG A 44 -10.26 2.09 -1.56
CA ARG A 44 -10.18 2.77 -2.85
C ARG A 44 -8.89 2.37 -3.56
N TYR A 45 -9.02 1.89 -4.79
CA TYR A 45 -7.90 1.64 -5.71
C TYR A 45 -7.85 2.80 -6.70
N ALA A 46 -6.83 3.64 -6.61
CA ALA A 46 -6.61 4.77 -7.49
C ALA A 46 -5.35 4.51 -8.33
N VAL A 47 -5.49 4.41 -9.65
CA VAL A 47 -4.37 4.32 -10.59
C VAL A 47 -4.11 5.73 -11.11
N THR A 48 -2.86 6.20 -11.06
CA THR A 48 -2.48 7.49 -11.62
C THR A 48 -1.70 7.33 -12.93
N GLU A 49 -1.93 8.25 -13.86
CA GLU A 49 -1.20 8.39 -15.12
C GLU A 49 0.13 9.17 -14.96
N ALA A 50 0.47 9.58 -13.72
CA ALA A 50 1.69 10.32 -13.43
C ALA A 50 2.93 9.60 -13.98
N SER A 51 3.76 10.34 -14.74
CA SER A 51 5.00 9.85 -15.36
C SER A 51 6.25 10.53 -14.80
N ASP A 52 6.08 11.47 -13.87
CA ASP A 52 7.13 12.16 -13.15
C ASP A 52 6.73 12.44 -11.70
N GLU A 53 7.68 12.85 -10.86
CA GLU A 53 7.47 13.09 -9.44
C GLU A 53 6.50 14.26 -9.16
N PRO A 54 6.58 15.41 -9.86
CA PRO A 54 5.61 16.50 -9.65
C PRO A 54 4.17 16.06 -9.90
N ALA A 55 3.90 15.35 -10.99
CA ALA A 55 2.57 14.84 -11.29
C ALA A 55 2.10 13.78 -10.26
N LEU A 56 3.02 12.95 -9.75
CA LEU A 56 2.71 12.01 -8.67
C LEU A 56 2.37 12.74 -7.37
N LEU A 57 3.11 13.79 -7.04
CA LEU A 57 2.84 14.61 -5.85
C LEU A 57 1.46 15.27 -5.92
N GLU A 58 1.09 15.83 -7.09
CA GLU A 58 -0.25 16.37 -7.30
C GLU A 58 -1.35 15.30 -7.13
N ALA A 59 -1.15 14.11 -7.69
CA ALA A 59 -2.07 12.98 -7.53
C ALA A 59 -2.17 12.53 -6.07
N LEU A 60 -1.06 12.48 -5.34
CA LEU A 60 -1.02 12.13 -3.92
C LEU A 60 -1.84 13.12 -3.09
N ILE A 61 -1.62 14.42 -3.26
CA ILE A 61 -2.36 15.49 -2.56
C ILE A 61 -3.87 15.39 -2.86
N ALA A 62 -4.21 15.16 -4.13
CA ALA A 62 -5.62 14.99 -4.54
C ALA A 62 -6.28 13.78 -3.85
N GLU A 63 -5.58 12.64 -3.74
CA GLU A 63 -6.09 11.44 -3.08
C GLU A 63 -6.13 11.60 -1.54
N MET A 64 -5.22 12.35 -0.92
CA MET A 64 -5.32 12.73 0.50
C MET A 64 -6.61 13.49 0.77
N HIS A 65 -6.89 14.54 0.00
CA HIS A 65 -8.12 15.33 0.16
C HIS A 65 -9.38 14.51 -0.15
N ALA A 66 -9.34 13.65 -1.18
CA ALA A 66 -10.45 12.76 -1.51
C ALA A 66 -10.74 11.76 -0.39
N LEU A 67 -9.70 11.20 0.24
CA LEU A 67 -9.84 10.30 1.38
C LEU A 67 -10.44 11.06 2.56
N MET A 68 -9.95 12.25 2.92
CA MET A 68 -10.48 13.05 4.03
C MET A 68 -11.94 13.45 3.83
N ALA A 69 -12.35 13.77 2.61
CA ALA A 69 -13.73 14.14 2.29
C ALA A 69 -14.70 12.94 2.24
N ALA A 70 -14.17 11.71 2.13
CA ALA A 70 -14.99 10.51 2.07
C ALA A 70 -15.49 10.08 3.44
N ASP A 71 -16.72 9.52 3.48
CA ASP A 71 -17.23 8.82 4.67
C ASP A 71 -16.34 7.59 4.96
N PRO A 72 -15.73 7.49 6.16
CA PRO A 72 -14.90 6.34 6.56
C PRO A 72 -15.64 5.00 6.48
N ALA A 73 -16.95 4.99 6.61
CA ALA A 73 -17.77 3.79 6.45
C ALA A 73 -17.82 3.30 5.00
N ARG A 74 -17.47 4.16 4.03
CA ARG A 74 -17.44 3.84 2.60
C ARG A 74 -16.02 3.70 2.05
N ILE A 75 -15.11 4.60 2.45
CA ILE A 75 -13.69 4.57 2.06
C ILE A 75 -12.86 4.84 3.30
N ASP A 76 -12.23 3.81 3.81
CA ASP A 76 -11.38 3.89 4.99
C ASP A 76 -9.90 4.07 4.62
N THR A 77 -9.51 3.60 3.44
CA THR A 77 -8.12 3.65 2.96
C THR A 77 -8.03 3.75 1.44
N THR A 78 -6.93 4.33 0.92
CA THR A 78 -6.66 4.46 -0.51
C THR A 78 -5.31 3.85 -0.87
N LEU A 79 -5.28 2.99 -1.86
CA LEU A 79 -4.07 2.53 -2.54
C LEU A 79 -3.86 3.41 -3.78
N LEU A 80 -2.94 4.38 -3.72
CA LEU A 80 -2.51 5.15 -4.89
C LEU A 80 -1.43 4.37 -5.62
N ILE A 81 -1.79 3.80 -6.78
CA ILE A 81 -0.94 2.95 -7.60
C ILE A 81 -0.34 3.81 -8.72
N HIS A 82 0.99 3.85 -8.84
CA HIS A 82 1.71 4.70 -9.80
C HIS A 82 2.67 3.89 -10.67
N PRO A 83 2.14 3.16 -11.69
CA PRO A 83 2.90 2.16 -12.44
C PRO A 83 3.97 2.74 -13.37
N ARG A 84 3.96 4.06 -13.63
CA ARG A 84 4.78 4.72 -14.65
C ARG A 84 5.88 5.60 -14.10
N VAL A 85 5.96 5.79 -12.78
CA VAL A 85 6.94 6.65 -12.11
C VAL A 85 7.49 5.96 -10.88
N LEU A 86 8.76 6.26 -10.53
CA LEU A 86 9.47 5.68 -9.39
C LEU A 86 9.54 4.15 -9.45
N GLY A 87 9.89 3.61 -10.62
CA GLY A 87 10.11 2.16 -10.81
C GLY A 87 11.41 1.66 -10.16
N ASP A 88 12.39 2.54 -9.92
CA ASP A 88 13.55 2.24 -9.08
C ASP A 88 13.19 2.40 -7.59
N PHE A 89 13.67 1.47 -6.76
CA PHE A 89 13.34 1.49 -5.34
C PHE A 89 14.07 2.60 -4.57
N ALA A 90 15.27 3.01 -4.99
CA ALA A 90 15.98 4.08 -4.30
C ALA A 90 15.28 5.42 -4.54
N ASP A 91 14.92 5.71 -5.79
CA ASP A 91 14.15 6.92 -6.14
C ASP A 91 12.79 6.94 -5.42
N TYR A 92 12.10 5.80 -5.38
CA TYR A 92 10.85 5.65 -4.64
C TYR A 92 11.03 5.94 -3.14
N ASN A 93 12.08 5.37 -2.53
CA ASN A 93 12.36 5.57 -1.11
C ASN A 93 12.70 7.03 -0.78
N ASP A 94 13.42 7.71 -1.67
CA ASP A 94 13.75 9.14 -1.49
C ASP A 94 12.50 10.01 -1.62
N PHE A 95 11.56 9.65 -2.50
CA PHE A 95 10.28 10.35 -2.65
C PHE A 95 9.40 10.26 -1.40
N LEU A 96 9.56 9.25 -0.54
CA LEU A 96 8.74 9.12 0.68
C LEU A 96 8.90 10.33 1.60
N SER A 97 10.08 10.94 1.66
CA SER A 97 10.29 12.17 2.44
C SER A 97 9.51 13.36 1.88
N ILE A 98 9.35 13.42 0.55
CA ILE A 98 8.54 14.44 -0.14
C ILE A 98 7.05 14.19 0.13
N ALA A 99 6.64 12.92 0.11
CA ALA A 99 5.26 12.54 0.40
C ALA A 99 4.85 12.88 1.84
N ASP A 100 5.73 12.61 2.81
CA ASP A 100 5.50 12.94 4.23
C ASP A 100 5.49 14.45 4.44
N ALA A 101 6.38 15.21 3.79
CA ALA A 101 6.38 16.67 3.83
C ALA A 101 5.08 17.24 3.24
N ALA A 102 4.60 16.68 2.14
CA ALA A 102 3.32 17.11 1.55
C ALA A 102 2.14 16.86 2.50
N LEU A 103 2.12 15.72 3.20
CA LEU A 103 1.09 15.41 4.19
C LEU A 103 1.10 16.45 5.32
N ALA A 104 2.28 16.83 5.81
CA ALA A 104 2.44 17.88 6.82
C ALA A 104 1.99 19.26 6.30
N ASP A 105 2.40 19.64 5.08
CA ASP A 105 2.03 20.92 4.44
C ASP A 105 0.51 21.04 4.21
N GLN A 106 -0.19 19.92 3.99
CA GLN A 106 -1.64 19.88 3.91
C GLN A 106 -2.34 19.90 5.30
N GLY A 107 -1.57 19.91 6.41
CA GLY A 107 -2.10 19.89 7.78
C GLY A 107 -2.79 18.58 8.14
N LEU A 108 -2.34 17.46 7.57
CA LEU A 108 -2.96 16.15 7.73
C LEU A 108 -2.17 15.23 8.67
N GLU A 109 -1.15 15.75 9.35
CA GLU A 109 -0.46 15.02 10.42
C GLU A 109 -1.44 14.66 11.54
N GLY A 110 -1.39 13.42 12.00
CA GLY A 110 -2.33 12.87 12.98
C GLY A 110 -3.70 12.46 12.41
N GLU A 111 -3.99 12.80 11.15
CA GLU A 111 -5.21 12.38 10.45
C GLU A 111 -4.96 11.24 9.47
N LEU A 112 -3.87 11.34 8.70
CA LEU A 112 -3.43 10.34 7.74
C LEU A 112 -1.98 9.93 7.96
N GLN A 113 -1.65 8.72 7.54
CA GLN A 113 -0.27 8.24 7.38
C GLN A 113 -0.10 7.55 6.03
N ILE A 114 1.14 7.48 5.56
CA ILE A 114 1.52 6.84 4.31
C ILE A 114 2.30 5.57 4.61
N ALA A 115 1.79 4.41 4.15
CA ALA A 115 2.56 3.17 4.12
C ALA A 115 3.07 2.90 2.70
N SER A 116 4.28 2.37 2.60
CA SER A 116 5.02 2.22 1.35
C SER A 116 5.07 0.78 0.88
N PHE A 117 4.77 0.55 -0.42
CA PHE A 117 4.89 -0.74 -1.09
C PHE A 117 5.52 -0.57 -2.46
N HIS A 118 6.45 -1.47 -2.82
CA HIS A 118 7.16 -1.39 -4.09
C HIS A 118 7.55 -2.79 -4.57
N PRO A 119 7.59 -3.08 -5.91
CA PRO A 119 7.99 -4.39 -6.43
C PRO A 119 9.38 -4.85 -5.96
N HIS A 120 10.30 -3.91 -5.77
CA HIS A 120 11.67 -4.14 -5.33
C HIS A 120 11.93 -3.68 -3.89
N TYR A 121 10.89 -3.62 -3.05
CA TYR A 121 11.02 -3.18 -1.66
C TYR A 121 12.15 -3.93 -0.94
N ARG A 122 12.94 -3.19 -0.17
CA ARG A 122 14.05 -3.73 0.61
C ARG A 122 14.14 -3.04 1.96
N PHE A 123 14.00 -3.80 3.04
CA PHE A 123 14.21 -3.29 4.37
C PHE A 123 15.70 -3.02 4.63
N ALA A 124 15.99 -2.02 5.46
CA ALA A 124 17.35 -1.72 5.89
C ALA A 124 18.02 -2.98 6.48
N GLY A 125 19.28 -3.22 6.11
CA GLY A 125 20.04 -4.38 6.57
C GLY A 125 19.74 -5.69 5.87
N THR A 126 18.70 -5.78 5.01
CA THR A 126 18.40 -7.00 4.24
C THR A 126 19.10 -7.02 2.88
N LYS A 127 19.23 -8.21 2.30
CA LYS A 127 19.69 -8.38 0.91
C LYS A 127 18.50 -8.21 -0.06
N ALA A 128 18.80 -7.83 -1.31
CA ALA A 128 17.73 -7.65 -2.32
C ALA A 128 16.93 -8.93 -2.61
N ASN A 129 17.52 -10.12 -2.43
CA ASN A 129 16.85 -11.41 -2.63
C ASN A 129 16.25 -11.99 -1.34
N ASP A 130 16.28 -11.27 -0.23
CA ASP A 130 15.70 -11.73 1.02
C ASP A 130 14.17 -11.81 0.88
N VAL A 131 13.62 -12.97 1.24
CA VAL A 131 12.18 -13.23 1.11
C VAL A 131 11.36 -12.42 2.09
N THR A 132 11.92 -11.99 3.20
CA THR A 132 11.24 -11.18 4.22
C THR A 132 10.82 -9.81 3.70
N ASN A 133 11.52 -9.29 2.68
CA ASN A 133 11.15 -8.07 1.96
C ASN A 133 9.76 -8.18 1.31
N ALA A 134 9.27 -9.40 1.07
CA ALA A 134 7.95 -9.63 0.47
C ALA A 134 6.79 -9.12 1.34
N THR A 135 7.03 -8.79 2.61
CA THR A 135 6.05 -8.09 3.45
C THR A 135 5.56 -6.80 2.79
N ASN A 136 6.46 -6.02 2.18
CA ASN A 136 6.12 -4.75 1.53
C ASN A 136 6.29 -4.78 0.00
N ARG A 137 6.45 -5.97 -0.62
CA ARG A 137 6.50 -6.10 -2.07
C ARG A 137 5.11 -6.21 -2.66
N SER A 138 4.79 -5.27 -3.53
CA SER A 138 3.55 -5.18 -4.31
C SER A 138 3.79 -5.37 -5.80
N PRO A 139 2.76 -5.60 -6.64
CA PRO A 139 2.91 -5.72 -8.09
C PRO A 139 3.41 -4.44 -8.78
N TYR A 140 3.05 -3.28 -8.22
CA TYR A 140 3.39 -1.94 -8.70
C TYR A 140 3.84 -1.09 -7.52
N PRO A 141 4.54 0.04 -7.74
CA PRO A 141 4.77 1.03 -6.68
C PRO A 141 3.43 1.59 -6.18
N ILE A 142 3.27 1.67 -4.86
CA ILE A 142 2.02 2.10 -4.20
C ILE A 142 2.35 3.00 -3.02
N LEU A 143 1.68 4.14 -2.95
CA LEU A 143 1.57 4.95 -1.75
C LEU A 143 0.20 4.64 -1.11
N HIS A 144 0.22 4.06 0.08
CA HIS A 144 -0.97 3.59 0.76
C HIS A 144 -1.39 4.61 1.82
N LEU A 145 -2.48 5.34 1.58
CA LEU A 145 -3.04 6.31 2.52
C LEU A 145 -3.93 5.60 3.52
N LEU A 146 -3.64 5.81 4.80
CA LEU A 146 -4.35 5.22 5.95
C LEU A 146 -4.86 6.33 6.86
N ARG A 147 -6.09 6.20 7.36
CA ARG A 147 -6.58 7.05 8.44
C ARG A 147 -5.93 6.63 9.76
N GLU A 148 -5.29 7.56 10.47
CA GLU A 148 -4.65 7.26 11.74
C GLU A 148 -5.63 6.71 12.77
N ALA A 149 -6.82 7.28 12.88
CA ALA A 149 -7.86 6.77 13.77
C ALA A 149 -8.26 5.31 13.49
N SER A 150 -8.16 4.85 12.22
CA SER A 150 -8.43 3.45 11.87
C SER A 150 -7.27 2.53 12.25
N VAL A 151 -6.04 3.01 12.07
CA VAL A 151 -4.83 2.29 12.49
C VAL A 151 -4.80 2.14 14.02
N GLU A 152 -5.06 3.22 14.76
CA GLU A 152 -5.11 3.20 16.23
C GLU A 152 -6.13 2.19 16.76
N ARG A 153 -7.35 2.20 16.22
CA ARG A 153 -8.38 1.20 16.59
C ARG A 153 -7.93 -0.23 16.30
N ALA A 154 -7.25 -0.42 15.19
CA ALA A 154 -6.76 -1.72 14.78
C ALA A 154 -5.61 -2.20 15.67
N VAL A 155 -4.67 -1.32 16.00
CA VAL A 155 -3.56 -1.60 16.93
C VAL A 155 -4.09 -1.86 18.34
N ALA A 156 -5.04 -1.07 18.84
CA ALA A 156 -5.66 -1.26 20.15
C ALA A 156 -6.37 -2.61 20.28
N ALA A 157 -6.89 -3.16 19.16
CA ALA A 157 -7.48 -4.49 19.14
C ALA A 157 -6.45 -5.64 19.04
N PHE A 158 -5.15 -5.31 18.89
CA PHE A 158 -4.09 -6.30 18.70
C PHE A 158 -3.09 -6.21 19.85
N PRO A 159 -2.97 -7.27 20.68
CA PRO A 159 -2.25 -7.18 21.97
C PRO A 159 -0.73 -6.98 21.84
N ASP A 160 -0.14 -7.30 20.68
CA ASP A 160 1.31 -7.23 20.48
C ASP A 160 1.64 -6.91 19.01
N PRO A 161 1.77 -5.61 18.63
CA PRO A 161 2.14 -5.21 17.28
C PRO A 161 3.52 -5.72 16.84
N ASP A 162 4.48 -5.86 17.75
CA ASP A 162 5.82 -6.32 17.42
C ASP A 162 5.82 -7.80 17.01
N ALA A 163 4.89 -8.59 17.55
CA ALA A 163 4.66 -9.96 17.13
C ALA A 163 4.18 -10.09 15.67
N ILE A 164 3.65 -9.03 15.07
CA ILE A 164 3.23 -9.03 13.65
C ILE A 164 4.49 -9.14 12.78
N VAL A 165 5.49 -8.33 13.04
CA VAL A 165 6.75 -8.30 12.26
C VAL A 165 7.43 -9.66 12.31
N GLN A 166 7.59 -10.21 13.51
CA GLN A 166 8.24 -11.51 13.70
C GLN A 166 7.48 -12.64 12.98
N ARG A 167 6.15 -12.67 13.09
CA ARG A 167 5.30 -13.66 12.38
C ARG A 167 5.38 -13.53 10.87
N ASN A 168 5.48 -12.31 10.35
CA ASN A 168 5.64 -12.08 8.92
C ASN A 168 6.97 -12.67 8.42
N ILE A 169 8.06 -12.42 9.14
CA ILE A 169 9.39 -13.00 8.86
C ILE A 169 9.29 -14.53 8.82
N GLU A 170 8.83 -15.17 9.90
CA GLU A 170 8.71 -16.62 9.99
C GLU A 170 7.81 -17.22 8.90
N THR A 171 6.71 -16.53 8.57
CA THR A 171 5.78 -16.97 7.53
C THR A 171 6.43 -16.94 6.16
N LEU A 172 7.14 -15.86 5.83
CA LEU A 172 7.80 -15.70 4.54
C LEU A 172 9.03 -16.62 4.40
N GLU A 173 9.81 -16.80 5.46
CA GLU A 173 10.93 -17.75 5.47
C GLU A 173 10.45 -19.20 5.25
N ARG A 174 9.40 -19.62 5.94
CA ARG A 174 8.78 -20.94 5.78
C ARG A 174 8.22 -21.16 4.38
N LEU A 175 7.59 -20.13 3.77
CA LEU A 175 7.04 -20.19 2.43
C LEU A 175 8.15 -20.21 1.36
N GLY A 176 9.19 -19.43 1.59
CA GLY A 176 10.31 -19.22 0.68
C GLY A 176 9.95 -18.43 -0.58
N ALA A 177 10.96 -17.97 -1.32
CA ALA A 177 10.75 -17.14 -2.51
C ALA A 177 9.97 -17.84 -3.63
N LYS A 178 10.11 -19.17 -3.78
CA LYS A 178 9.34 -19.94 -4.77
C LYS A 178 7.87 -20.03 -4.40
N GLY A 179 7.55 -20.26 -3.11
CA GLY A 179 6.19 -20.30 -2.61
C GLY A 179 5.48 -18.96 -2.78
N TYR A 180 6.17 -17.87 -2.43
CA TYR A 180 5.62 -16.52 -2.59
C TYR A 180 5.29 -16.18 -4.05
N ARG A 181 6.18 -16.50 -4.99
CA ARG A 181 5.93 -16.30 -6.43
C ARG A 181 4.72 -17.06 -6.94
N ARG A 182 4.58 -18.34 -6.58
CA ARG A 182 3.43 -19.18 -6.98
C ARG A 182 2.10 -18.62 -6.44
N LEU A 183 2.13 -18.00 -5.29
CA LEU A 183 0.94 -17.39 -4.68
C LEU A 183 0.35 -16.27 -5.55
N LEU A 184 1.21 -15.55 -6.28
CA LEU A 184 0.83 -14.39 -7.12
C LEU A 184 0.57 -14.76 -8.59
N GLU A 185 0.89 -15.98 -9.00
CA GLU A 185 0.59 -16.47 -10.36
C GLU A 185 -0.91 -16.39 -10.66
N PRO A 186 -1.32 -16.10 -11.91
CA PRO A 186 -2.72 -15.99 -12.33
C PRO A 186 -3.61 -17.17 -11.95
#